data_0cb71cfe489cff3d5dc8e240488b38b1
#
_entry.id   0cb71cfe489cff3d5dc8e240488b38b1
#
_cell.length_a   1.000
_cell.length_b   1.000
_cell.length_c   1.000
_cell.angle_alpha   90.00
_cell.angle_beta   90.00
_cell.angle_gamma   90.00
#
_symmetry.space_group_name_H-M   'P 1'
#
loop_
_entity.id
_entity.type
_entity.pdbx_description
1 polymer ?
#
loop_
_entity_poly.entity_id
_entity_poly.type
_entity_poly.pdbx_seq_one_letter_code
_entity_poly.pdbx_strand_id
1 'polypeptide(L)'
;MIEMTLEQASQLVNQIKAEIGKAVIGQQQVIHETLVALLAGGNVLIEGVPGLGKTLLVKSLAQTFSGQFSRIQFTPDLMPADITGHFMFNTKTQEFTVRKGPVFTNILLADEINRAPAKTQAALLEVMQEHQVTIEGETFKVPLPFMALATQNPLEQEGTYALPEAQLDRFLLKVFINYPEHNEESDMVTAVTTGLVGDKLEISQVGSVLTPDSLQLIQQLTTDIEVDPTVIDYAVRIVRATREWQGLSIGAGPRGSISLIRLARAQALINSRDHVTPDDIKEIALPCLRHRVALSPEMELESHTTDDILLSILDKIEAPRQ
;
A
#
# COMPACT_ATOMS: atom_id res chain seq x y z
N MET A 1 -23.57 13.73 14.47
CA MET A 1 -22.32 13.02 14.13
C MET A 1 -22.54 11.57 14.50
N ILE A 2 -22.34 10.63 13.60
CA ILE A 2 -22.40 9.19 13.93
C ILE A 2 -21.11 8.91 14.70
N GLU A 3 -21.23 8.70 16.02
CA GLU A 3 -20.11 8.21 16.83
C GLU A 3 -19.92 6.73 16.49
N MET A 4 -18.85 6.40 15.77
CA MET A 4 -18.44 5.03 15.49
C MET A 4 -17.56 4.55 16.64
N THR A 5 -17.90 3.41 17.25
CA THR A 5 -17.06 2.80 18.29
C THR A 5 -15.90 2.01 17.64
N LEU A 6 -14.83 1.78 18.41
CA LEU A 6 -13.70 0.96 17.98
C LEU A 6 -14.12 -0.46 17.56
N GLU A 7 -15.04 -1.07 18.32
CA GLU A 7 -15.56 -2.40 18.01
C GLU A 7 -16.33 -2.42 16.69
N GLN A 8 -17.17 -1.42 16.44
CA GLN A 8 -17.88 -1.27 15.16
C GLN A 8 -16.89 -1.07 14.00
N ALA A 9 -15.86 -0.25 14.19
CA ALA A 9 -14.83 -0.02 13.17
C ALA A 9 -14.10 -1.32 12.83
N SER A 10 -13.66 -2.09 13.83
CA SER A 10 -13.02 -3.39 13.65
C SER A 10 -13.93 -4.39 12.92
N GLN A 11 -15.20 -4.49 13.31
CA GLN A 11 -16.18 -5.37 12.64
C GLN A 11 -16.32 -5.01 11.16
N LEU A 12 -16.44 -3.72 10.82
CA LEU A 12 -16.55 -3.25 9.44
C LEU A 12 -15.29 -3.56 8.63
N VAL A 13 -14.10 -3.38 9.21
CA VAL A 13 -12.84 -3.72 8.53
C VAL A 13 -12.72 -5.23 8.30
N ASN A 14 -13.12 -6.05 9.24
CA ASN A 14 -13.15 -7.50 9.06
C ASN A 14 -14.18 -7.94 7.99
N GLN A 15 -15.30 -7.23 7.87
CA GLN A 15 -16.26 -7.43 6.76
C GLN A 15 -15.63 -7.05 5.41
N ILE A 16 -14.88 -5.93 5.32
CA ILE A 16 -14.14 -5.56 4.12
C ILE A 16 -13.18 -6.68 3.72
N LYS A 17 -12.40 -7.21 4.68
CA LYS A 17 -11.48 -8.34 4.46
C LYS A 17 -12.20 -9.55 3.88
N ALA A 18 -13.35 -9.91 4.44
CA ALA A 18 -14.18 -11.02 3.96
C ALA A 18 -14.73 -10.77 2.55
N GLU A 19 -15.19 -9.55 2.27
CA GLU A 19 -15.71 -9.19 0.94
C GLU A 19 -14.61 -9.28 -0.15
N ILE A 20 -13.41 -8.76 0.12
CA ILE A 20 -12.28 -8.87 -0.81
C ILE A 20 -11.93 -10.35 -1.03
N GLY A 21 -11.94 -11.15 0.02
CA GLY A 21 -11.64 -12.59 -0.03
C GLY A 21 -12.59 -13.41 -0.92
N LYS A 22 -13.79 -12.91 -1.25
CA LYS A 22 -14.67 -13.55 -2.22
C LYS A 22 -14.15 -13.52 -3.65
N ALA A 23 -13.39 -12.47 -4.00
CA ALA A 23 -12.84 -12.29 -5.34
C ALA A 23 -11.35 -12.66 -5.41
N VAL A 24 -10.61 -12.42 -4.34
CA VAL A 24 -9.15 -12.63 -4.27
C VAL A 24 -8.85 -13.87 -3.44
N ILE A 25 -8.58 -14.97 -4.12
CA ILE A 25 -8.32 -16.28 -3.50
C ILE A 25 -6.80 -16.42 -3.25
N GLY A 26 -6.43 -16.99 -2.11
CA GLY A 26 -5.04 -17.35 -1.79
C GLY A 26 -4.09 -16.20 -1.47
N GLN A 27 -4.61 -15.02 -1.12
CA GLN A 27 -3.79 -13.83 -0.86
C GLN A 27 -4.16 -13.15 0.47
N GLN A 28 -4.48 -13.93 1.50
CA GLN A 28 -5.02 -13.39 2.77
C GLN A 28 -4.06 -12.41 3.46
N GLN A 29 -2.75 -12.69 3.40
CA GLN A 29 -1.72 -11.81 3.98
C GLN A 29 -1.63 -10.49 3.22
N VAL A 30 -1.66 -10.54 1.89
CA VAL A 30 -1.63 -9.34 1.01
C VAL A 30 -2.85 -8.45 1.25
N ILE A 31 -4.04 -9.06 1.38
CA ILE A 31 -5.28 -8.34 1.72
C ILE A 31 -5.12 -7.66 3.08
N HIS A 32 -4.64 -8.39 4.07
CA HIS A 32 -4.44 -7.88 5.42
C HIS A 32 -3.47 -6.70 5.46
N GLU A 33 -2.27 -6.85 4.91
CA GLU A 33 -1.25 -5.79 4.85
C GLU A 33 -1.75 -4.55 4.09
N THR A 34 -2.51 -4.77 3.00
CA THR A 34 -3.13 -3.67 2.25
C THR A 34 -4.17 -2.91 3.08
N LEU A 35 -5.00 -3.62 3.85
CA LEU A 35 -5.98 -3.01 4.75
C LEU A 35 -5.30 -2.25 5.90
N VAL A 36 -4.27 -2.81 6.51
CA VAL A 36 -3.46 -2.12 7.53
C VAL A 36 -2.90 -0.80 6.97
N ALA A 37 -2.37 -0.82 5.75
CA ALA A 37 -1.86 0.39 5.09
C ALA A 37 -2.98 1.40 4.79
N LEU A 38 -4.15 0.95 4.33
CA LEU A 38 -5.31 1.81 4.07
C LEU A 38 -5.78 2.52 5.34
N LEU A 39 -5.90 1.80 6.45
CA LEU A 39 -6.31 2.36 7.75
C LEU A 39 -5.26 3.32 8.31
N ALA A 40 -3.99 3.03 8.11
CA ALA A 40 -2.89 3.92 8.48
C ALA A 40 -2.76 5.14 7.54
N GLY A 41 -3.61 5.26 6.50
CA GLY A 41 -3.58 6.36 5.53
C GLY A 41 -2.28 6.39 4.71
N GLY A 42 -1.77 5.22 4.28
CA GLY A 42 -0.50 5.11 3.55
C GLY A 42 -0.65 4.47 2.18
N ASN A 43 0.42 4.55 1.39
CA ASN A 43 0.52 3.97 0.06
C ASN A 43 1.31 2.66 0.11
N VAL A 44 1.05 1.75 -0.82
CA VAL A 44 1.66 0.41 -0.86
C VAL A 44 2.46 0.21 -2.13
N LEU A 45 3.65 -0.34 -1.99
CA LEU A 45 4.42 -0.89 -3.09
C LEU A 45 4.19 -2.39 -3.15
N ILE A 46 3.71 -2.89 -4.27
CA ILE A 46 3.46 -4.31 -4.48
C ILE A 46 4.52 -4.87 -5.42
N GLU A 47 5.26 -5.85 -4.96
CA GLU A 47 6.21 -6.58 -5.79
C GLU A 47 5.71 -7.99 -6.04
N GLY A 48 5.76 -8.43 -7.28
CA GLY A 48 5.34 -9.78 -7.69
C GLY A 48 5.22 -9.91 -9.19
N VAL A 49 5.24 -11.14 -9.67
CA VAL A 49 5.13 -11.46 -11.09
C VAL A 49 3.77 -11.05 -11.68
N PRO A 50 3.66 -10.87 -12.99
CA PRO A 50 2.38 -10.61 -13.65
C PRO A 50 1.38 -11.76 -13.46
N GLY A 51 0.08 -11.44 -13.52
CA GLY A 51 -0.99 -12.45 -13.50
C GLY A 51 -1.49 -12.89 -12.12
N LEU A 52 -0.94 -12.38 -11.02
CA LEU A 52 -1.31 -12.77 -9.65
C LEU A 52 -2.47 -11.95 -9.04
N GLY A 53 -3.37 -11.41 -9.86
CA GLY A 53 -4.61 -10.79 -9.36
C GLY A 53 -4.45 -9.39 -8.76
N LYS A 54 -3.33 -8.67 -8.95
CA LYS A 54 -3.10 -7.32 -8.41
C LYS A 54 -4.24 -6.35 -8.73
N THR A 55 -4.68 -6.32 -10.00
CA THR A 55 -5.79 -5.46 -10.42
C THR A 55 -7.11 -5.86 -9.77
N LEU A 56 -7.33 -7.17 -9.56
CA LEU A 56 -8.53 -7.69 -8.91
C LEU A 56 -8.57 -7.27 -7.44
N LEU A 57 -7.47 -7.39 -6.71
CA LEU A 57 -7.31 -6.92 -5.33
C LEU A 57 -7.70 -5.45 -5.21
N VAL A 58 -7.10 -4.59 -6.05
CA VAL A 58 -7.28 -3.13 -5.96
C VAL A 58 -8.69 -2.70 -6.32
N LYS A 59 -9.30 -3.33 -7.34
CA LYS A 59 -10.71 -3.09 -7.69
C LYS A 59 -11.67 -3.54 -6.59
N SER A 60 -11.44 -4.73 -6.03
CA SER A 60 -12.25 -5.26 -4.93
C SER A 60 -12.17 -4.36 -3.71
N LEU A 61 -10.97 -3.88 -3.36
CA LEU A 61 -10.78 -2.93 -2.27
C LEU A 61 -11.61 -1.65 -2.48
N ALA A 62 -11.53 -1.02 -3.65
CA ALA A 62 -12.31 0.19 -3.94
C ALA A 62 -13.82 -0.05 -3.87
N GLN A 63 -14.29 -1.22 -4.34
CA GLN A 63 -15.70 -1.60 -4.30
C GLN A 63 -16.24 -1.69 -2.88
N THR A 64 -15.44 -2.16 -1.91
CA THR A 64 -15.91 -2.38 -0.52
C THR A 64 -16.31 -1.10 0.21
N PHE A 65 -15.85 0.06 -0.22
CA PHE A 65 -16.26 1.35 0.36
C PHE A 65 -16.85 2.32 -0.67
N SER A 66 -17.36 1.81 -1.79
CA SER A 66 -17.91 2.61 -2.89
C SER A 66 -16.95 3.70 -3.40
N GLY A 67 -15.64 3.46 -3.27
CA GLY A 67 -14.61 4.38 -3.72
C GLY A 67 -14.38 4.32 -5.22
N GLN A 68 -13.96 5.44 -5.79
CA GLN A 68 -13.53 5.49 -7.19
C GLN A 68 -12.21 4.77 -7.36
N PHE A 69 -12.10 3.98 -8.45
CA PHE A 69 -10.90 3.27 -8.84
C PHE A 69 -10.38 3.80 -10.18
N SER A 70 -9.07 4.00 -10.26
CA SER A 70 -8.38 4.28 -11.52
C SER A 70 -7.12 3.42 -11.66
N ARG A 71 -6.72 3.13 -12.90
CA ARG A 71 -5.49 2.41 -13.21
C ARG A 71 -4.65 3.23 -14.18
N ILE A 72 -3.35 3.30 -13.92
CA ILE A 72 -2.35 3.84 -14.83
C ILE A 72 -1.35 2.72 -15.12
N GLN A 73 -1.13 2.42 -16.39
CA GLN A 73 -0.01 1.58 -16.83
C GLN A 73 1.18 2.49 -17.08
N PHE A 74 2.26 2.31 -16.35
CA PHE A 74 3.48 3.08 -16.54
C PHE A 74 4.26 2.51 -17.75
N THR A 75 4.64 3.40 -18.66
CA THR A 75 5.38 3.10 -19.89
C THR A 75 6.48 4.14 -20.08
N PRO A 76 7.53 3.85 -20.89
CA PRO A 76 8.63 4.79 -21.10
C PRO A 76 8.22 6.15 -21.68
N ASP A 77 7.11 6.21 -22.38
CA ASP A 77 6.55 7.40 -23.03
C ASP A 77 5.51 8.15 -22.19
N LEU A 78 5.11 7.59 -21.02
CA LEU A 78 4.13 8.22 -20.14
C LEU A 78 4.66 9.55 -19.58
N MET A 79 3.86 10.60 -19.75
CA MET A 79 4.19 11.95 -19.27
C MET A 79 3.54 12.27 -17.92
N PRO A 80 4.09 13.18 -17.11
CA PRO A 80 3.45 13.66 -15.88
C PRO A 80 2.01 14.13 -16.07
N ALA A 81 1.73 14.82 -17.17
CA ALA A 81 0.40 15.33 -17.51
C ALA A 81 -0.64 14.22 -17.76
N ASP A 82 -0.21 13.03 -18.16
CA ASP A 82 -1.10 11.86 -18.32
C ASP A 82 -1.58 11.35 -16.96
N ILE A 83 -0.80 11.60 -15.90
CA ILE A 83 -1.13 11.24 -14.51
C ILE A 83 -1.99 12.31 -13.86
N THR A 84 -1.54 13.57 -13.93
CA THR A 84 -2.12 14.70 -13.20
C THR A 84 -3.27 15.37 -13.94
N GLY A 85 -3.27 15.29 -15.25
CA GLY A 85 -4.17 16.06 -16.11
C GLY A 85 -3.52 17.34 -16.64
N HIS A 86 -4.26 18.03 -17.48
CA HIS A 86 -3.82 19.25 -18.16
C HIS A 86 -5.00 20.16 -18.51
N PHE A 87 -4.72 21.42 -18.83
CA PHE A 87 -5.72 22.30 -19.42
C PHE A 87 -5.93 21.96 -20.90
N MET A 88 -7.18 21.95 -21.30
CA MET A 88 -7.59 21.72 -22.69
C MET A 88 -8.41 22.90 -23.18
N PHE A 89 -8.06 23.47 -24.33
CA PHE A 89 -8.83 24.53 -24.95
C PHE A 89 -10.09 23.95 -25.61
N ASN A 90 -11.25 24.38 -25.15
CA ASN A 90 -12.53 24.01 -25.76
C ASN A 90 -12.86 25.00 -26.90
N THR A 91 -12.76 24.53 -28.13
CA THR A 91 -13.00 25.37 -29.32
C THR A 91 -14.43 25.85 -29.46
N LYS A 92 -15.40 25.18 -28.80
CA LYS A 92 -16.82 25.58 -28.86
C LYS A 92 -17.15 26.72 -27.87
N THR A 93 -16.61 26.63 -26.66
CA THR A 93 -16.81 27.64 -25.62
C THR A 93 -15.74 28.75 -25.62
N GLN A 94 -14.63 28.53 -26.36
CA GLN A 94 -13.43 29.37 -26.36
C GLN A 94 -12.80 29.56 -24.97
N GLU A 95 -12.94 28.58 -24.10
CA GLU A 95 -12.43 28.55 -22.72
C GLU A 95 -11.46 27.42 -22.52
N PHE A 96 -10.53 27.63 -21.57
CA PHE A 96 -9.71 26.55 -21.07
C PHE A 96 -10.47 25.77 -19.98
N THR A 97 -10.52 24.46 -20.11
CA THR A 97 -11.11 23.56 -19.13
C THR A 97 -10.07 22.57 -18.64
N VAL A 98 -10.09 22.27 -17.34
CA VAL A 98 -9.19 21.26 -16.75
C VAL A 98 -9.68 19.87 -17.10
N ARG A 99 -8.85 19.10 -17.78
CA ARG A 99 -9.02 17.66 -17.92
C ARG A 99 -8.26 16.97 -16.80
N LYS A 100 -8.97 16.52 -15.77
CA LYS A 100 -8.41 15.80 -14.63
C LYS A 100 -7.83 14.46 -15.06
N GLY A 101 -6.62 14.15 -14.59
CA GLY A 101 -5.96 12.87 -14.81
C GLY A 101 -6.47 11.77 -13.87
N PRO A 102 -6.00 10.53 -14.05
CA PRO A 102 -6.46 9.37 -13.27
C PRO A 102 -6.11 9.42 -11.77
N VAL A 103 -5.25 10.32 -11.33
CA VAL A 103 -4.97 10.51 -9.88
C VAL A 103 -6.16 11.10 -9.11
N PHE A 104 -7.16 11.66 -9.79
CA PHE A 104 -8.38 12.13 -9.13
C PHE A 104 -9.34 10.96 -8.86
N THR A 105 -8.93 10.11 -7.94
CA THR A 105 -9.61 8.86 -7.54
C THR A 105 -9.35 8.58 -6.07
N ASN A 106 -10.07 7.63 -5.46
CA ASN A 106 -9.80 7.17 -4.10
C ASN A 106 -8.70 6.11 -4.08
N ILE A 107 -8.79 5.14 -4.99
CA ILE A 107 -7.82 4.05 -5.11
C ILE A 107 -7.19 4.10 -6.50
N LEU A 108 -5.87 4.27 -6.53
CA LEU A 108 -5.09 4.30 -7.74
C LEU A 108 -4.19 3.07 -7.83
N LEU A 109 -4.32 2.31 -8.92
CA LEU A 109 -3.32 1.30 -9.28
C LEU A 109 -2.32 1.92 -10.25
N ALA A 110 -1.08 2.12 -9.80
CA ALA A 110 0.05 2.54 -10.61
C ALA A 110 0.86 1.31 -11.03
N ASP A 111 0.51 0.75 -12.19
CA ASP A 111 1.04 -0.54 -12.63
C ASP A 111 2.40 -0.36 -13.32
N GLU A 112 3.41 -1.15 -12.88
CA GLU A 112 4.78 -1.14 -13.37
C GLU A 112 5.46 0.24 -13.27
N ILE A 113 5.41 0.86 -12.08
CA ILE A 113 5.90 2.22 -11.84
C ILE A 113 7.36 2.43 -12.28
N ASN A 114 8.18 1.38 -12.24
CA ASN A 114 9.59 1.40 -12.64
C ASN A 114 9.80 1.45 -14.16
N ARG A 115 8.76 1.35 -15.00
CA ARG A 115 8.88 1.47 -16.46
C ARG A 115 8.84 2.92 -16.99
N ALA A 116 8.37 3.86 -16.21
CA ALA A 116 8.34 5.27 -16.61
C ALA A 116 9.56 6.06 -16.12
N PRO A 117 9.95 7.13 -16.83
CA PRO A 117 11.05 7.99 -16.41
C PRO A 117 10.85 8.61 -15.02
N ALA A 118 11.96 8.94 -14.35
CA ALA A 118 11.96 9.49 -12.99
C ALA A 118 11.06 10.73 -12.81
N LYS A 119 10.92 11.58 -13.85
CA LYS A 119 10.04 12.76 -13.81
C LYS A 119 8.57 12.37 -13.68
N THR A 120 8.15 11.31 -14.35
CA THR A 120 6.78 10.80 -14.31
C THR A 120 6.50 10.09 -13.00
N GLN A 121 7.47 9.30 -12.50
CA GLN A 121 7.40 8.71 -11.16
C GLN A 121 7.24 9.81 -10.08
N ALA A 122 8.04 10.89 -10.16
CA ALA A 122 8.00 11.99 -9.21
C ALA A 122 6.62 12.67 -9.14
N ALA A 123 5.91 12.81 -10.26
CA ALA A 123 4.57 13.39 -10.28
C ALA A 123 3.57 12.56 -9.46
N LEU A 124 3.60 11.23 -9.57
CA LEU A 124 2.77 10.36 -8.73
C LEU A 124 3.15 10.48 -7.25
N LEU A 125 4.45 10.45 -6.95
CA LEU A 125 4.96 10.50 -5.58
C LEU A 125 4.66 11.83 -4.88
N GLU A 126 4.53 12.94 -5.64
CA GLU A 126 4.06 14.23 -5.12
C GLU A 126 2.58 14.15 -4.73
N VAL A 127 1.73 13.61 -5.59
CA VAL A 127 0.30 13.42 -5.28
C VAL A 127 0.10 12.54 -4.04
N MET A 128 0.90 11.47 -3.91
CA MET A 128 0.86 10.57 -2.75
C MET A 128 1.18 11.28 -1.42
N GLN A 129 1.98 12.34 -1.44
CA GLN A 129 2.35 13.07 -0.23
C GLN A 129 1.42 14.25 0.06
N GLU A 130 1.11 15.03 -0.98
CA GLU A 130 0.42 16.31 -0.82
C GLU A 130 -1.10 16.18 -0.93
N HIS A 131 -1.61 15.04 -1.43
CA HIS A 131 -3.03 14.81 -1.74
C HIS A 131 -3.64 15.92 -2.59
N GLN A 132 -2.83 16.54 -3.43
CA GLN A 132 -3.19 17.58 -4.36
C GLN A 132 -2.31 17.56 -5.60
N VAL A 133 -2.76 18.23 -6.64
CA VAL A 133 -2.07 18.35 -7.94
C VAL A 133 -2.05 19.81 -8.32
N THR A 134 -0.91 20.31 -8.79
CA THR A 134 -0.79 21.63 -9.38
C THR A 134 -0.74 21.51 -10.90
N ILE A 135 -1.73 22.08 -11.60
CA ILE A 135 -1.83 22.10 -13.05
C ILE A 135 -1.74 23.58 -13.49
N GLU A 136 -0.68 23.93 -14.19
CA GLU A 136 -0.42 25.31 -14.70
C GLU A 136 -0.64 26.43 -13.65
N GLY A 137 -0.23 26.16 -12.41
CA GLY A 137 -0.32 27.13 -11.30
C GLY A 137 -1.59 27.05 -10.47
N GLU A 138 -2.60 26.29 -10.88
CA GLU A 138 -3.80 26.04 -10.09
C GLU A 138 -3.70 24.72 -9.32
N THR A 139 -4.10 24.73 -8.03
CA THR A 139 -4.02 23.56 -7.16
C THR A 139 -5.39 22.90 -7.00
N PHE A 140 -5.44 21.60 -7.25
CA PHE A 140 -6.63 20.76 -7.17
C PHE A 140 -6.42 19.65 -6.14
N LYS A 141 -7.33 19.52 -5.18
CA LYS A 141 -7.29 18.42 -4.22
C LYS A 141 -7.78 17.11 -4.84
N VAL A 142 -7.14 16.00 -4.50
CA VAL A 142 -7.64 14.66 -4.84
C VAL A 142 -8.72 14.22 -3.85
N PRO A 143 -9.65 13.33 -4.26
CA PRO A 143 -10.65 12.77 -3.35
C PRO A 143 -10.01 12.02 -2.18
N LEU A 144 -10.58 12.15 -0.98
CA LEU A 144 -10.17 11.38 0.20
C LEU A 144 -11.22 10.30 0.53
N PRO A 145 -10.83 9.16 1.14
CA PRO A 145 -9.43 8.76 1.34
C PRO A 145 -8.73 8.49 0.00
N PHE A 146 -7.44 8.78 -0.08
CA PHE A 146 -6.62 8.48 -1.24
C PHE A 146 -5.56 7.45 -0.88
N MET A 147 -5.41 6.42 -1.72
CA MET A 147 -4.34 5.43 -1.61
C MET A 147 -3.84 5.04 -2.99
N ALA A 148 -2.55 5.11 -3.20
CA ALA A 148 -1.89 4.55 -4.37
C ALA A 148 -1.29 3.17 -4.03
N LEU A 149 -1.57 2.19 -4.89
CA LEU A 149 -0.90 0.91 -4.90
C LEU A 149 -0.04 0.87 -6.17
N ALA A 150 1.28 0.98 -5.99
CA ALA A 150 2.22 0.91 -7.09
C ALA A 150 2.74 -0.51 -7.23
N THR A 151 2.89 -1.00 -8.47
CA THR A 151 3.44 -2.34 -8.70
C THR A 151 4.83 -2.26 -9.32
N GLN A 152 5.66 -3.25 -8.98
CA GLN A 152 6.94 -3.52 -9.62
C GLN A 152 7.03 -4.99 -10.01
N ASN A 153 7.63 -5.27 -11.16
CA ASN A 153 7.96 -6.62 -11.57
C ASN A 153 9.46 -6.85 -11.33
N PRO A 154 9.83 -7.76 -10.42
CA PRO A 154 11.24 -8.00 -10.10
C PRO A 154 12.02 -8.68 -11.24
N LEU A 155 11.32 -9.36 -12.16
CA LEU A 155 11.95 -10.11 -13.26
C LEU A 155 12.32 -9.21 -14.45
N GLU A 156 11.65 -8.07 -14.63
CA GLU A 156 11.91 -7.15 -15.72
C GLU A 156 12.96 -6.11 -15.31
N GLN A 157 14.19 -6.28 -15.80
CA GLN A 157 15.28 -5.34 -15.57
C GLN A 157 15.55 -4.45 -16.78
N GLU A 158 15.30 -4.93 -18.01
CA GLU A 158 15.53 -4.14 -19.22
C GLU A 158 14.46 -3.05 -19.39
N GLY A 159 14.92 -1.83 -19.67
CA GLY A 159 14.03 -0.67 -19.90
C GLY A 159 13.33 -0.17 -18.65
N THR A 160 13.87 -0.46 -17.45
CA THR A 160 13.32 0.01 -16.18
C THR A 160 14.17 1.12 -15.55
N TYR A 161 13.50 1.97 -14.79
CA TYR A 161 14.09 3.05 -13.99
C TYR A 161 13.83 2.73 -12.52
N ALA A 162 14.84 2.26 -11.81
CA ALA A 162 14.74 1.95 -10.39
C ALA A 162 14.29 3.20 -9.59
N LEU A 163 13.39 3.00 -8.64
CA LEU A 163 13.02 4.05 -7.69
C LEU A 163 14.18 4.28 -6.72
N PRO A 164 14.67 5.52 -6.58
CA PRO A 164 15.66 5.85 -5.54
C PRO A 164 15.11 5.58 -4.14
N GLU A 165 15.97 5.27 -3.17
CA GLU A 165 15.61 4.96 -1.79
C GLU A 165 14.72 6.04 -1.15
N ALA A 166 15.03 7.32 -1.38
CA ALA A 166 14.23 8.44 -0.88
C ALA A 166 12.80 8.46 -1.44
N GLN A 167 12.57 7.81 -2.58
CA GLN A 167 11.26 7.65 -3.18
C GLN A 167 10.55 6.39 -2.67
N LEU A 168 11.28 5.31 -2.46
CA LEU A 168 10.77 4.08 -1.83
C LEU A 168 10.25 4.36 -0.41
N ASP A 169 10.92 5.21 0.36
CA ASP A 169 10.53 5.59 1.73
C ASP A 169 9.17 6.36 1.80
N ARG A 170 8.59 6.74 0.67
CA ARG A 170 7.23 7.31 0.58
C ARG A 170 6.12 6.27 0.64
N PHE A 171 6.44 5.02 0.34
CA PHE A 171 5.52 3.91 0.53
C PHE A 171 5.52 3.48 2.00
N LEU A 172 4.33 3.23 2.54
CA LEU A 172 4.19 2.82 3.93
C LEU A 172 4.59 1.36 4.13
N LEU A 173 4.17 0.51 3.20
CA LEU A 173 4.50 -0.93 3.12
C LEU A 173 5.03 -1.31 1.75
N LYS A 174 5.90 -2.32 1.73
CA LYS A 174 6.20 -3.13 0.54
C LYS A 174 5.67 -4.54 0.77
N VAL A 175 4.76 -4.97 -0.09
CA VAL A 175 4.05 -6.24 -0.02
C VAL A 175 4.53 -7.15 -1.14
N PHE A 176 4.79 -8.42 -0.85
CA PHE A 176 5.10 -9.44 -1.83
C PHE A 176 3.85 -10.23 -2.19
N ILE A 177 3.55 -10.32 -3.49
CA ILE A 177 2.55 -11.24 -4.00
C ILE A 177 3.26 -12.44 -4.60
N ASN A 178 3.09 -13.59 -3.94
CA ASN A 178 3.63 -14.88 -4.35
C ASN A 178 2.58 -15.70 -5.11
N TYR A 179 3.03 -16.78 -5.76
CA TYR A 179 2.11 -17.77 -6.31
C TYR A 179 1.26 -18.37 -5.19
N PRO A 180 -0.04 -18.63 -5.45
CA PRO A 180 -0.90 -19.27 -4.48
C PRO A 180 -0.45 -20.71 -4.22
N GLU A 181 -0.84 -21.26 -3.09
CA GLU A 181 -0.70 -22.68 -2.78
C GLU A 181 -1.53 -23.54 -3.76
N HIS A 182 -1.15 -24.80 -3.95
CA HIS A 182 -1.80 -25.69 -4.93
C HIS A 182 -3.33 -25.75 -4.79
N ASN A 183 -3.85 -25.81 -3.58
CA ASN A 183 -5.30 -25.85 -3.33
C ASN A 183 -5.97 -24.51 -3.69
N GLU A 184 -5.35 -23.40 -3.31
CA GLU A 184 -5.81 -22.05 -3.60
C GLU A 184 -5.81 -21.76 -5.10
N GLU A 185 -4.79 -22.24 -5.83
CA GLU A 185 -4.71 -22.13 -7.28
C GLU A 185 -5.84 -22.96 -7.95
N SER A 186 -6.12 -24.16 -7.44
CA SER A 186 -7.23 -25.00 -7.90
C SER A 186 -8.59 -24.30 -7.70
N ASP A 187 -8.79 -23.70 -6.53
CA ASP A 187 -10.01 -22.95 -6.21
C ASP A 187 -10.15 -21.72 -7.12
N MET A 188 -9.05 -20.98 -7.33
CA MET A 188 -9.00 -19.82 -8.23
C MET A 188 -9.36 -20.24 -9.68
N VAL A 189 -8.76 -21.30 -10.20
CA VAL A 189 -9.06 -21.81 -11.55
C VAL A 189 -10.53 -22.19 -11.66
N THR A 190 -11.06 -22.90 -10.67
CA THR A 190 -12.48 -23.28 -10.62
C THR A 190 -13.39 -22.05 -10.63
N ALA A 191 -13.09 -21.04 -9.80
CA ALA A 191 -13.89 -19.83 -9.72
C ALA A 191 -13.90 -19.02 -11.03
N VAL A 192 -12.75 -18.95 -11.74
CA VAL A 192 -12.62 -18.14 -12.97
C VAL A 192 -13.16 -18.88 -14.20
N THR A 193 -13.12 -20.21 -14.22
CA THR A 193 -13.55 -21.01 -15.37
C THR A 193 -15.02 -21.45 -15.31
N THR A 194 -15.69 -21.30 -14.17
CA THR A 194 -17.08 -21.74 -14.00
C THR A 194 -18.04 -20.56 -14.23
N GLY A 195 -18.80 -20.62 -15.33
CA GLY A 195 -19.88 -19.67 -15.62
C GLY A 195 -19.43 -18.31 -16.16
N LEU A 196 -18.14 -18.12 -16.42
CA LEU A 196 -17.59 -16.89 -16.98
C LEU A 196 -17.12 -17.10 -18.42
N VAL A 197 -17.30 -16.08 -19.25
CA VAL A 197 -16.81 -16.06 -20.65
C VAL A 197 -15.69 -15.05 -20.78
N GLY A 198 -14.48 -15.53 -21.10
CA GLY A 198 -13.27 -14.71 -21.28
C GLY A 198 -12.61 -14.28 -19.95
N ASP A 199 -11.61 -13.40 -20.04
CA ASP A 199 -10.76 -12.96 -18.93
C ASP A 199 -11.38 -11.80 -18.11
N LYS A 200 -12.69 -11.77 -17.91
CA LYS A 200 -13.34 -10.71 -17.14
C LYS A 200 -13.02 -10.89 -15.65
N LEU A 201 -12.42 -9.85 -15.06
CA LEU A 201 -12.27 -9.75 -13.61
C LEU A 201 -13.66 -9.57 -12.98
N GLU A 202 -14.17 -10.62 -12.35
CA GLU A 202 -15.50 -10.63 -11.75
C GLU A 202 -15.41 -10.12 -10.31
N ILE A 203 -15.99 -8.95 -10.05
CA ILE A 203 -16.10 -8.34 -8.73
C ILE A 203 -17.56 -8.13 -8.30
N SER A 204 -18.53 -8.66 -9.06
CA SER A 204 -19.95 -8.49 -8.74
C SER A 204 -20.35 -9.12 -7.40
N GLN A 205 -19.56 -10.09 -6.92
CA GLN A 205 -19.76 -10.73 -5.62
C GLN A 205 -19.26 -9.89 -4.44
N VAL A 206 -18.44 -8.85 -4.71
CA VAL A 206 -17.88 -7.97 -3.68
C VAL A 206 -18.90 -6.89 -3.33
N GLY A 207 -19.46 -6.97 -2.13
CA GLY A 207 -20.40 -5.99 -1.61
C GLY A 207 -19.72 -4.72 -1.13
N SER A 208 -20.43 -3.58 -1.21
CA SER A 208 -20.01 -2.36 -0.54
C SER A 208 -20.37 -2.43 0.94
N VAL A 209 -19.40 -2.19 1.82
CA VAL A 209 -19.53 -2.24 3.29
C VAL A 209 -19.61 -0.84 3.87
N LEU A 210 -18.83 0.10 3.30
CA LEU A 210 -18.64 1.46 3.78
C LEU A 210 -18.87 2.50 2.69
N THR A 211 -18.89 3.76 3.11
CA THR A 211 -18.70 4.92 2.23
C THR A 211 -17.28 5.49 2.42
N PRO A 212 -16.76 6.32 1.48
CA PRO A 212 -15.49 7.01 1.66
C PRO A 212 -15.43 7.82 2.97
N ASP A 213 -16.49 8.51 3.33
CA ASP A 213 -16.57 9.28 4.57
C ASP A 213 -16.48 8.38 5.83
N SER A 214 -17.14 7.22 5.81
CA SER A 214 -17.04 6.26 6.91
C SER A 214 -15.64 5.69 7.05
N LEU A 215 -14.94 5.46 5.94
CA LEU A 215 -13.55 5.00 5.96
C LEU A 215 -12.62 6.08 6.54
N GLN A 216 -12.85 7.36 6.23
CA GLN A 216 -12.09 8.46 6.85
C GLN A 216 -12.31 8.52 8.37
N LEU A 217 -13.52 8.26 8.86
CA LEU A 217 -13.79 8.17 10.31
C LEU A 217 -13.00 7.03 10.94
N ILE A 218 -12.92 5.86 10.30
CA ILE A 218 -12.10 4.73 10.80
C ILE A 218 -10.62 5.11 10.80
N GLN A 219 -10.12 5.78 9.75
CA GLN A 219 -8.74 6.28 9.72
C GLN A 219 -8.47 7.26 10.87
N GLN A 220 -9.44 8.13 11.21
CA GLN A 220 -9.32 9.03 12.35
C GLN A 220 -9.27 8.25 13.67
N LEU A 221 -10.18 7.29 13.90
CA LEU A 221 -10.18 6.43 15.08
C LEU A 221 -8.85 5.67 15.23
N THR A 222 -8.24 5.27 14.12
CA THR A 222 -6.93 4.62 14.14
C THR A 222 -5.85 5.53 14.77
N THR A 223 -5.94 6.85 14.59
CA THR A 223 -4.97 7.78 15.18
C THR A 223 -5.11 7.94 16.70
N ASP A 224 -6.29 7.62 17.24
CA ASP A 224 -6.61 7.78 18.66
C ASP A 224 -6.20 6.56 19.51
N ILE A 225 -5.78 5.46 18.87
CA ILE A 225 -5.30 4.25 19.55
C ILE A 225 -4.03 4.57 20.33
N GLU A 226 -4.03 4.22 21.61
CA GLU A 226 -2.95 4.50 22.54
C GLU A 226 -1.68 3.70 22.21
N VAL A 227 -0.53 4.33 22.40
CA VAL A 227 0.79 3.69 22.28
C VAL A 227 1.63 4.03 23.49
N ASP A 228 1.94 3.01 24.27
CA ASP A 228 2.80 3.18 25.44
C ASP A 228 4.20 3.68 25.00
N PRO A 229 4.83 4.61 25.76
CA PRO A 229 6.18 5.07 25.45
C PRO A 229 7.23 3.96 25.33
N THR A 230 7.08 2.85 26.04
CA THR A 230 7.98 1.69 25.93
C THR A 230 7.85 0.96 24.59
N VAL A 231 6.65 0.93 24.02
CA VAL A 231 6.39 0.37 22.68
C VAL A 231 6.93 1.31 21.60
N ILE A 232 6.84 2.62 21.80
CA ILE A 232 7.48 3.61 20.90
C ILE A 232 9.00 3.42 20.93
N ASP A 233 9.61 3.30 22.12
CA ASP A 233 11.04 3.03 22.25
C ASP A 233 11.44 1.72 21.57
N TYR A 234 10.63 0.67 21.70
CA TYR A 234 10.87 -0.61 21.06
C TYR A 234 10.92 -0.47 19.53
N ALA A 235 9.95 0.22 18.90
CA ALA A 235 9.96 0.50 17.48
C ALA A 235 11.20 1.31 17.05
N VAL A 236 11.59 2.30 17.85
CA VAL A 236 12.81 3.10 17.61
C VAL A 236 14.07 2.24 17.71
N ARG A 237 14.18 1.34 18.70
CA ARG A 237 15.32 0.43 18.85
C ARG A 237 15.45 -0.52 17.65
N ILE A 238 14.34 -1.09 17.15
CA ILE A 238 14.35 -1.91 15.95
C ILE A 238 14.92 -1.12 14.75
N VAL A 239 14.39 0.08 14.49
CA VAL A 239 14.83 0.90 13.36
C VAL A 239 16.28 1.36 13.52
N ARG A 240 16.73 1.73 14.73
CA ARG A 240 18.12 2.09 14.98
C ARG A 240 19.07 0.91 14.79
N ALA A 241 18.66 -0.30 15.21
CA ALA A 241 19.47 -1.50 15.01
C ALA A 241 19.77 -1.77 13.53
N THR A 242 18.86 -1.44 12.61
CA THR A 242 19.12 -1.59 11.17
C THR A 242 20.32 -0.75 10.68
N ARG A 243 20.64 0.37 11.33
CA ARG A 243 21.75 1.27 10.94
C ARG A 243 23.10 0.79 11.42
N GLU A 244 23.13 -0.09 12.40
CA GLU A 244 24.35 -0.59 13.04
C GLU A 244 24.58 -2.08 12.76
N TRP A 245 23.66 -2.71 12.00
CA TRP A 245 23.72 -4.13 11.70
C TRP A 245 24.71 -4.44 10.58
N GLN A 246 25.68 -5.32 10.83
CA GLN A 246 26.78 -5.62 9.89
C GLN A 246 26.32 -6.16 8.52
N GLY A 247 25.14 -6.79 8.47
CA GLY A 247 24.57 -7.31 7.22
C GLY A 247 23.83 -6.29 6.35
N LEU A 248 23.77 -5.01 6.77
CA LEU A 248 23.09 -3.94 6.04
C LEU A 248 24.10 -2.84 5.65
N SER A 249 24.07 -2.45 4.37
CA SER A 249 24.80 -1.28 3.86
C SER A 249 24.02 0.02 4.11
N ILE A 250 22.70 -0.06 4.15
CA ILE A 250 21.79 1.06 4.41
C ILE A 250 20.73 0.62 5.42
N GLY A 251 20.60 1.38 6.50
CA GLY A 251 19.57 1.20 7.52
C GLY A 251 18.42 2.18 7.38
N ALA A 252 17.27 1.84 7.96
CA ALA A 252 16.05 2.63 7.87
C ALA A 252 16.16 3.99 8.58
N GLY A 253 15.56 5.02 7.97
CA GLY A 253 15.46 6.36 8.53
C GLY A 253 14.39 6.49 9.63
N PRO A 254 14.26 7.67 10.28
CA PRO A 254 13.23 7.93 11.30
C PRO A 254 11.79 7.71 10.79
N ARG A 255 11.54 7.85 9.49
CA ARG A 255 10.24 7.53 8.88
C ARG A 255 9.86 6.06 9.10
N GLY A 256 10.84 5.14 9.19
CA GLY A 256 10.58 3.74 9.53
C GLY A 256 9.90 3.59 10.90
N SER A 257 10.40 4.28 11.93
CA SER A 257 9.78 4.25 13.27
C SER A 257 8.37 4.85 13.26
N ILE A 258 8.17 5.97 12.58
CA ILE A 258 6.84 6.61 12.43
C ILE A 258 5.88 5.67 11.72
N SER A 259 6.34 5.01 10.64
CA SER A 259 5.54 4.06 9.86
C SER A 259 5.14 2.84 10.69
N LEU A 260 6.07 2.28 11.49
CA LEU A 260 5.78 1.16 12.39
C LEU A 260 4.66 1.50 13.37
N ILE A 261 4.71 2.67 14.01
CA ILE A 261 3.68 3.09 14.97
C ILE A 261 2.33 3.29 14.28
N ARG A 262 2.30 3.94 13.10
CA ARG A 262 1.05 4.13 12.34
C ARG A 262 0.41 2.80 11.95
N LEU A 263 1.21 1.87 11.47
CA LEU A 263 0.75 0.54 11.06
C LEU A 263 0.30 -0.29 12.27
N ALA A 264 1.05 -0.23 13.39
CA ALA A 264 0.69 -0.94 14.62
C ALA A 264 -0.64 -0.48 15.21
N ARG A 265 -0.95 0.83 15.12
CA ARG A 265 -2.27 1.34 15.48
C ARG A 265 -3.38 0.74 14.60
N ALA A 266 -3.16 0.68 13.28
CA ALA A 266 -4.10 0.05 12.36
C ALA A 266 -4.28 -1.45 12.66
N GLN A 267 -3.19 -2.14 13.00
CA GLN A 267 -3.21 -3.54 13.43
C GLN A 267 -4.02 -3.73 14.71
N ALA A 268 -3.82 -2.90 15.72
CA ALA A 268 -4.55 -2.92 16.98
C ALA A 268 -6.06 -2.69 16.75
N LEU A 269 -6.44 -1.74 15.87
CA LEU A 269 -7.84 -1.49 15.50
C LEU A 269 -8.48 -2.74 14.86
N ILE A 270 -7.81 -3.38 13.90
CA ILE A 270 -8.30 -4.61 13.25
C ILE A 270 -8.56 -5.69 14.30
N ASN A 271 -7.71 -5.78 15.32
CA ASN A 271 -7.81 -6.72 16.42
C ASN A 271 -8.72 -6.24 17.58
N SER A 272 -9.54 -5.19 17.37
CA SER A 272 -10.45 -4.61 18.36
C SER A 272 -9.77 -4.17 19.67
N ARG A 273 -8.51 -3.72 19.60
CA ARG A 273 -7.76 -3.22 20.75
C ARG A 273 -7.59 -1.71 20.69
N ASP A 274 -7.73 -1.05 21.84
CA ASP A 274 -7.56 0.39 22.02
C ASP A 274 -6.11 0.81 22.28
N HIS A 275 -5.20 -0.15 22.35
CA HIS A 275 -3.77 0.06 22.57
C HIS A 275 -2.92 -0.85 21.68
N VAL A 276 -1.71 -0.38 21.37
CA VAL A 276 -0.70 -1.11 20.60
C VAL A 276 0.14 -1.99 21.51
N THR A 277 0.42 -3.21 21.05
CA THR A 277 1.31 -4.16 21.70
C THR A 277 2.64 -4.29 20.94
N PRO A 278 3.72 -4.80 21.58
CA PRO A 278 4.96 -5.11 20.87
C PRO A 278 4.80 -6.12 19.72
N ASP A 279 3.82 -7.02 19.83
CA ASP A 279 3.54 -8.01 18.77
C ASP A 279 2.98 -7.36 17.52
N ASP A 280 2.18 -6.29 17.63
CA ASP A 280 1.74 -5.50 16.49
C ASP A 280 2.91 -4.89 15.73
N ILE A 281 3.94 -4.42 16.43
CA ILE A 281 5.17 -3.91 15.80
C ILE A 281 5.90 -5.03 15.07
N LYS A 282 6.04 -6.22 15.66
CA LYS A 282 6.73 -7.36 15.06
C LYS A 282 6.04 -7.84 13.79
N GLU A 283 4.73 -7.97 13.83
CA GLU A 283 3.92 -8.48 12.73
C GLU A 283 4.07 -7.64 11.45
N ILE A 284 4.15 -6.32 11.60
CA ILE A 284 4.24 -5.40 10.47
C ILE A 284 5.67 -4.94 10.16
N ALA A 285 6.68 -5.36 10.94
CA ALA A 285 8.04 -4.86 10.78
C ALA A 285 8.64 -5.19 9.42
N LEU A 286 8.49 -6.44 8.94
CA LEU A 286 9.04 -6.86 7.65
C LEU A 286 8.46 -6.03 6.49
N PRO A 287 7.14 -6.01 6.24
CA PRO A 287 6.59 -5.23 5.13
C PRO A 287 6.83 -3.72 5.26
N CYS A 288 7.00 -3.21 6.49
CA CYS A 288 7.32 -1.81 6.75
C CYS A 288 8.78 -1.46 6.44
N LEU A 289 9.73 -2.34 6.72
CA LEU A 289 11.16 -2.00 6.71
C LEU A 289 11.92 -2.55 5.50
N ARG A 290 11.45 -3.62 4.84
CA ARG A 290 12.18 -4.31 3.76
C ARG A 290 12.59 -3.43 2.57
N HIS A 291 11.87 -2.35 2.31
CA HIS A 291 12.16 -1.39 1.24
C HIS A 291 12.90 -0.14 1.75
N ARG A 292 13.26 -0.10 3.03
CA ARG A 292 13.98 0.99 3.70
C ARG A 292 15.40 0.60 4.11
N VAL A 293 15.77 -0.65 3.84
CA VAL A 293 17.11 -1.19 4.13
C VAL A 293 17.71 -1.79 2.87
N ALA A 294 19.03 -1.77 2.77
CA ALA A 294 19.75 -2.46 1.71
C ALA A 294 20.79 -3.41 2.31
N LEU A 295 20.94 -4.59 1.71
CA LEU A 295 21.93 -5.57 2.12
C LEU A 295 23.35 -5.08 1.88
N SER A 296 24.31 -5.61 2.62
CA SER A 296 25.72 -5.49 2.27
C SER A 296 26.03 -6.42 1.09
N PRO A 297 27.05 -6.09 0.27
CA PRO A 297 27.44 -6.96 -0.86
C PRO A 297 27.76 -8.40 -0.46
N GLU A 298 28.29 -8.60 0.75
CA GLU A 298 28.58 -9.95 1.28
C GLU A 298 27.30 -10.76 1.47
N MET A 299 26.25 -10.13 2.07
CA MET A 299 24.96 -10.79 2.30
C MET A 299 24.23 -11.09 1.00
N GLU A 300 24.33 -10.20 0.00
CA GLU A 300 23.77 -10.46 -1.34
C GLU A 300 24.44 -11.65 -2.02
N LEU A 301 25.78 -11.77 -1.92
CA LEU A 301 26.53 -12.90 -2.46
C LEU A 301 26.17 -14.23 -1.77
N GLU A 302 25.85 -14.18 -0.47
CA GLU A 302 25.38 -15.33 0.31
C GLU A 302 23.90 -15.65 0.08
N SER A 303 23.21 -14.91 -0.82
CA SER A 303 21.79 -15.09 -1.16
C SER A 303 20.83 -14.84 0.01
N HIS A 304 21.24 -14.05 1.00
CA HIS A 304 20.32 -13.59 2.03
C HIS A 304 19.31 -12.56 1.46
N THR A 305 18.15 -12.52 2.07
CA THR A 305 17.13 -11.50 1.78
C THR A 305 17.13 -10.40 2.85
N THR A 306 16.55 -9.25 2.52
CA THR A 306 16.33 -8.19 3.53
C THR A 306 15.49 -8.69 4.70
N ASP A 307 14.52 -9.58 4.43
CA ASP A 307 13.64 -10.16 5.45
C ASP A 307 14.40 -11.06 6.42
N ASP A 308 15.38 -11.86 5.95
CA ASP A 308 16.22 -12.70 6.82
C ASP A 308 17.01 -11.87 7.84
N ILE A 309 17.56 -10.75 7.37
CA ILE A 309 18.30 -9.83 8.25
C ILE A 309 17.36 -9.11 9.23
N LEU A 310 16.20 -8.66 8.75
CA LEU A 310 15.20 -8.01 9.62
C LEU A 310 14.67 -8.97 10.69
N LEU A 311 14.42 -10.24 10.36
CA LEU A 311 14.05 -11.28 11.33
C LEU A 311 15.13 -11.44 12.40
N SER A 312 16.40 -11.51 12.00
CA SER A 312 17.53 -11.60 12.93
C SER A 312 17.61 -10.39 13.88
N ILE A 313 17.28 -9.20 13.39
CA ILE A 313 17.19 -7.98 14.22
C ILE A 313 16.03 -8.08 15.21
N LEU A 314 14.85 -8.50 14.75
CA LEU A 314 13.65 -8.64 15.59
C LEU A 314 13.84 -9.66 16.71
N ASP A 315 14.54 -10.75 16.44
CA ASP A 315 14.85 -11.79 17.44
C ASP A 315 15.82 -11.29 18.52
N LYS A 316 16.74 -10.38 18.16
CA LYS A 316 17.75 -9.85 19.10
C LYS A 316 17.25 -8.70 19.96
N ILE A 317 16.27 -7.93 19.48
CA ILE A 317 15.74 -6.77 20.20
C ILE A 317 14.65 -7.22 21.17
N GLU A 318 14.95 -7.15 22.48
CA GLU A 318 13.98 -7.53 23.50
C GLU A 318 12.74 -6.62 23.46
N ALA A 319 11.56 -7.24 23.38
CA ALA A 319 10.30 -6.54 23.54
C ALA A 319 10.12 -6.04 24.97
N PRO A 320 9.46 -4.90 25.19
CA PRO A 320 9.12 -4.46 26.55
C PRO A 320 8.21 -5.50 27.22
N ARG A 321 8.49 -5.79 28.48
CA ARG A 321 7.63 -6.68 29.30
C ARG A 321 6.41 -5.86 29.72
N GLN A 322 5.23 -6.44 29.55
CA GLN A 322 3.98 -5.90 30.07
C GLN A 322 3.97 -5.97 31.61
#